data_76d8a86b9d532b59b6a3d9c66ed65fc9
#
_entry.id   76d8a86b9d532b59b6a3d9c66ed65fc9
#
_cell.length_a   1.000
_cell.length_b   1.000
_cell.length_c   1.000
_cell.angle_alpha   90.00
_cell.angle_beta   90.00
_cell.angle_gamma   90.00
#
_symmetry.space_group_name_H-M   'P 1'
#
loop_
_entity.id
_entity.type
_entity.pdbx_description
1 polymer ?
#
loop_
_entity_poly.entity_id
_entity_poly.type
_entity_poly.pdbx_seq_one_letter_code
_entity_poly.pdbx_strand_id
1 'polypeptide(L)'
;MKIDSKNRLDIALLILRLGIGFLFILHGYPKMMGGIEKWAGLGSYGMGSLGIHFFPTFWGFMAAFSEFVGGIMVLLGLYIRYFSVLLIITMLVATCSHLVGGDGIMGASHAIESAVVFTCLFILGPGKYSVNINLKQ
;
A
#
# COMPACT_ATOMS: atom_id res chain seq x y z
N MET A 1 2.69 -24.30 -26.46
CA MET A 1 1.79 -23.13 -26.55
C MET A 1 2.59 -21.87 -26.22
N LYS A 2 2.86 -21.03 -27.21
CA LYS A 2 3.54 -19.73 -26.94
C LYS A 2 2.52 -18.76 -26.34
N ILE A 3 2.63 -18.50 -25.05
CA ILE A 3 1.83 -17.45 -24.41
C ILE A 3 2.36 -16.12 -24.95
N ASP A 4 1.48 -15.31 -25.55
CA ASP A 4 1.82 -13.98 -26.05
C ASP A 4 2.39 -13.10 -24.90
N SER A 5 3.34 -12.22 -25.24
CA SER A 5 4.01 -11.36 -24.25
C SER A 5 3.02 -10.51 -23.43
N LYS A 6 1.95 -10.05 -24.06
CA LYS A 6 0.89 -9.29 -23.40
C LYS A 6 0.15 -10.14 -22.36
N ASN A 7 -0.19 -11.38 -22.70
CA ASN A 7 -0.87 -12.28 -21.77
C ASN A 7 0.02 -12.66 -20.58
N ARG A 8 1.36 -12.76 -20.78
CA ARG A 8 2.30 -12.99 -19.67
C ARG A 8 2.30 -11.83 -18.69
N LEU A 9 2.32 -10.60 -19.20
CA LEU A 9 2.27 -9.40 -18.38
C LEU A 9 0.96 -9.32 -17.57
N ASP A 10 -0.17 -9.58 -18.21
CA ASP A 10 -1.48 -9.56 -17.55
C ASP A 10 -1.59 -10.61 -16.44
N ILE A 11 -1.05 -11.81 -16.66
CA ILE A 11 -0.99 -12.87 -15.63
C ILE A 11 -0.05 -12.48 -14.49
N ALA A 12 1.13 -11.93 -14.80
CA ALA A 12 2.08 -11.47 -13.79
C ALA A 12 1.48 -10.36 -12.91
N LEU A 13 0.77 -9.40 -13.51
CA LEU A 13 0.06 -8.35 -12.79
C LEU A 13 -1.06 -8.90 -11.91
N LEU A 14 -1.80 -9.91 -12.37
CA LEU A 14 -2.81 -10.57 -11.56
C LEU A 14 -2.19 -11.22 -10.32
N ILE A 15 -1.14 -12.02 -10.49
CA ILE A 15 -0.44 -12.71 -9.38
C ILE A 15 0.11 -11.69 -8.40
N LEU A 16 0.75 -10.63 -8.90
CA LEU A 16 1.33 -9.57 -8.07
C LEU A 16 0.25 -8.87 -7.24
N ARG A 17 -0.87 -8.50 -7.85
CA ARG A 17 -1.99 -7.84 -7.16
C ARG A 17 -2.64 -8.73 -6.11
N LEU A 18 -2.88 -10.01 -6.44
CA LEU A 18 -3.47 -10.96 -5.49
C LEU A 18 -2.54 -11.15 -4.29
N GLY A 19 -1.24 -11.33 -4.53
CA GLY A 19 -0.25 -11.52 -3.46
C GLY A 19 -0.08 -10.29 -2.58
N ILE A 20 0.32 -9.16 -3.17
CA ILE A 20 0.59 -7.95 -2.39
C ILE A 20 -0.70 -7.36 -1.78
N GLY A 21 -1.80 -7.37 -2.52
CA GLY A 21 -3.08 -6.88 -2.02
C GLY A 21 -3.58 -7.66 -0.82
N PHE A 22 -3.51 -8.99 -0.87
CA PHE A 22 -3.89 -9.84 0.26
C PHE A 22 -3.01 -9.60 1.50
N LEU A 23 -1.70 -9.52 1.32
CA LEU A 23 -0.77 -9.23 2.42
C LEU A 23 -1.05 -7.86 3.05
N PHE A 24 -1.35 -6.85 2.24
CA PHE A 24 -1.68 -5.51 2.76
C PHE A 24 -3.03 -5.46 3.48
N ILE A 25 -4.01 -6.26 3.06
CA ILE A 25 -5.26 -6.45 3.83
C ILE A 25 -4.94 -7.03 5.21
N LEU A 26 -4.09 -8.06 5.29
CA LEU A 26 -3.69 -8.67 6.56
C LEU A 26 -2.93 -7.69 7.46
N HIS A 27 -2.05 -6.87 6.91
CA HIS A 27 -1.30 -5.85 7.66
C HIS A 27 -2.18 -4.67 8.07
N GLY A 28 -3.09 -4.24 7.20
CA GLY A 28 -3.96 -3.09 7.43
C GLY A 28 -5.12 -3.40 8.36
N TYR A 29 -5.66 -4.62 8.34
CA TYR A 29 -6.83 -5.01 9.13
C TYR A 29 -6.67 -4.74 10.64
N PRO A 30 -5.62 -5.21 11.33
CA PRO A 30 -5.45 -4.96 12.75
C PRO A 30 -5.17 -3.48 13.07
N LYS A 31 -4.63 -2.73 12.12
CA LYS A 31 -4.46 -1.27 12.27
C LYS A 31 -5.79 -0.56 12.15
N MET A 32 -6.60 -0.94 11.17
CA MET A 32 -7.92 -0.34 10.91
C MET A 32 -8.89 -0.61 12.05
N MET A 33 -8.89 -1.84 12.60
CA MET A 33 -9.75 -2.25 13.72
C MET A 33 -9.23 -1.81 15.10
N GLY A 34 -8.01 -1.27 15.18
CA GLY A 34 -7.37 -0.94 16.45
C GLY A 34 -7.89 0.32 17.15
N GLY A 35 -8.70 1.14 16.48
CA GLY A 35 -9.33 2.30 17.05
C GLY A 35 -8.40 3.51 17.26
N ILE A 36 -8.95 4.53 17.93
CA ILE A 36 -8.35 5.87 18.05
C ILE A 36 -6.94 5.84 18.67
N GLU A 37 -6.74 5.05 19.72
CA GLU A 37 -5.44 4.97 20.40
C GLU A 37 -4.36 4.38 19.49
N LYS A 38 -4.71 3.33 18.75
CA LYS A 38 -3.78 2.73 17.79
C LYS A 38 -3.46 3.66 16.64
N TRP A 39 -4.45 4.39 16.13
CA TRP A 39 -4.23 5.40 15.09
C TRP A 39 -3.35 6.54 15.59
N ALA A 40 -3.58 7.03 16.82
CA ALA A 40 -2.73 8.05 17.42
C ALA A 40 -1.28 7.58 17.55
N GLY A 41 -1.07 6.34 17.99
CA GLY A 41 0.26 5.73 18.07
C GLY A 41 0.95 5.60 16.72
N LEU A 42 0.23 5.09 15.71
CA LEU A 42 0.73 4.95 14.33
C LEU A 42 1.11 6.31 13.72
N GLY A 43 0.24 7.32 13.91
CA GLY A 43 0.50 8.66 13.37
C GLY A 43 1.67 9.35 14.08
N SER A 44 1.78 9.19 15.40
CA SER A 44 2.91 9.72 16.17
C SER A 44 4.23 9.07 15.76
N TYR A 45 4.24 7.77 15.53
CA TYR A 45 5.43 7.05 15.06
C TYR A 45 5.78 7.43 13.62
N GLY A 46 4.79 7.39 12.71
CA GLY A 46 5.00 7.68 11.28
C GLY A 46 5.36 9.14 11.04
N MET A 47 4.43 10.03 11.26
CA MET A 47 4.60 11.45 10.96
C MET A 47 5.54 12.15 11.96
N GLY A 48 5.64 11.64 13.20
CA GLY A 48 6.61 12.12 14.18
C GLY A 48 8.06 11.94 13.72
N SER A 49 8.37 10.88 12.96
CA SER A 49 9.69 10.69 12.36
C SER A 49 10.07 11.78 11.34
N LEU A 50 9.07 12.43 10.76
CA LEU A 50 9.23 13.57 9.84
C LEU A 50 9.13 14.93 10.56
N GLY A 51 9.05 14.96 11.90
CA GLY A 51 8.89 16.18 12.67
C GLY A 51 7.46 16.75 12.67
N ILE A 52 6.47 15.98 12.22
CA ILE A 52 5.06 16.38 12.18
C ILE A 52 4.33 15.77 13.36
N HIS A 53 3.95 16.63 14.33
CA HIS A 53 3.35 16.17 15.60
C HIS A 53 1.88 16.55 15.76
N PHE A 54 1.26 17.22 14.79
CA PHE A 54 -0.15 17.59 14.82
C PHE A 54 -1.03 16.51 14.18
N PHE A 55 -2.24 16.35 14.70
CA PHE A 55 -3.26 15.40 14.24
C PHE A 55 -2.78 13.94 14.10
N PRO A 56 -2.09 13.34 15.10
CA PRO A 56 -1.54 11.99 14.97
C PRO A 56 -2.61 10.94 14.67
N THR A 57 -3.79 11.04 15.27
CA THR A 57 -4.91 10.12 15.03
C THR A 57 -5.35 10.13 13.56
N PHE A 58 -5.42 11.30 12.93
CA PHE A 58 -5.76 11.44 11.52
C PHE A 58 -4.72 10.75 10.62
N TRP A 59 -3.45 11.00 10.87
CA TRP A 59 -2.37 10.40 10.08
C TRP A 59 -2.30 8.89 10.25
N GLY A 60 -2.49 8.40 11.46
CA GLY A 60 -2.53 6.97 11.73
C GLY A 60 -3.74 6.28 11.11
N PHE A 61 -4.93 6.94 11.11
CA PHE A 61 -6.10 6.46 10.39
C PHE A 61 -5.83 6.40 8.89
N MET A 62 -5.23 7.43 8.30
CA MET A 62 -4.90 7.46 6.87
C MET A 62 -3.93 6.34 6.49
N ALA A 63 -2.95 6.03 7.33
CA ALA A 63 -2.05 4.90 7.11
C ALA A 63 -2.80 3.56 7.17
N ALA A 64 -3.64 3.35 8.19
CA ALA A 64 -4.46 2.14 8.33
C ALA A 64 -5.44 1.96 7.16
N PHE A 65 -6.11 3.05 6.76
CA PHE A 65 -7.01 3.09 5.61
C PHE A 65 -6.27 2.75 4.31
N SER A 66 -5.13 3.39 4.07
CA SER A 66 -4.29 3.17 2.90
C SER A 66 -3.90 1.70 2.77
N GLU A 67 -3.45 1.06 3.85
CA GLU A 67 -3.04 -0.34 3.82
C GLU A 67 -4.25 -1.28 3.68
N PHE A 68 -5.31 -1.10 4.45
CA PHE A 68 -6.46 -2.01 4.44
C PHE A 68 -7.31 -1.83 3.18
N VAL A 69 -7.85 -0.64 2.94
CA VAL A 69 -8.68 -0.36 1.77
C VAL A 69 -7.85 -0.36 0.50
N GLY A 70 -6.64 0.20 0.54
CA GLY A 70 -5.70 0.15 -0.58
C GLY A 70 -5.33 -1.28 -0.96
N GLY A 71 -5.12 -2.17 0.02
CA GLY A 71 -4.91 -3.60 -0.22
C GLY A 71 -6.08 -4.26 -0.97
N ILE A 72 -7.32 -3.97 -0.55
CA ILE A 72 -8.54 -4.46 -1.24
C ILE A 72 -8.61 -3.93 -2.67
N MET A 73 -8.37 -2.65 -2.88
CA MET A 73 -8.45 -2.02 -4.20
C MET A 73 -7.36 -2.53 -5.15
N VAL A 74 -6.14 -2.75 -4.65
CA VAL A 74 -5.05 -3.36 -5.41
C VAL A 74 -5.40 -4.80 -5.78
N LEU A 75 -5.92 -5.60 -4.84
CA LEU A 75 -6.33 -6.98 -5.07
C LEU A 75 -7.37 -7.06 -6.19
N LEU A 76 -8.39 -6.22 -6.15
CA LEU A 76 -9.45 -6.15 -7.16
C LEU A 76 -8.98 -5.49 -8.48
N GLY A 77 -7.91 -4.71 -8.44
CA GLY A 77 -7.43 -3.90 -9.57
C GLY A 77 -8.26 -2.64 -9.82
N LEU A 78 -9.01 -2.18 -8.78
CA LEU A 78 -9.83 -0.98 -8.85
C LEU A 78 -9.03 0.26 -8.47
N TYR A 79 -9.16 1.34 -9.27
CA TYR A 79 -8.50 2.61 -9.02
C TYR A 79 -7.01 2.47 -8.66
N ILE A 80 -6.34 1.48 -9.27
CA ILE A 80 -5.02 1.01 -8.85
C ILE A 80 -3.98 2.13 -8.77
N ARG A 81 -4.02 3.08 -9.68
CA ARG A 81 -3.07 4.21 -9.69
C ARG A 81 -3.23 5.10 -8.48
N TYR A 82 -4.46 5.44 -8.10
CA TYR A 82 -4.73 6.29 -6.93
C TYR A 82 -4.31 5.60 -5.63
N PHE A 83 -4.70 4.34 -5.46
CA PHE A 83 -4.34 3.58 -4.26
C PHE A 83 -2.86 3.21 -4.21
N SER A 84 -2.21 3.00 -5.36
CA SER A 84 -0.76 2.82 -5.40
C SER A 84 -0.03 4.07 -4.91
N VAL A 85 -0.46 5.28 -5.27
CA VAL A 85 0.13 6.54 -4.76
C VAL A 85 -0.02 6.63 -3.25
N LEU A 86 -1.22 6.35 -2.70
CA LEU A 86 -1.44 6.36 -1.25
C LEU A 86 -0.52 5.35 -0.53
N LEU A 87 -0.41 4.15 -1.08
CA LEU A 87 0.43 3.09 -0.54
C LEU A 87 1.93 3.43 -0.65
N ILE A 88 2.39 4.03 -1.75
CA ILE A 88 3.76 4.52 -1.89
C ILE A 88 4.07 5.56 -0.81
N ILE A 89 3.20 6.55 -0.62
CA ILE A 89 3.39 7.58 0.42
C ILE A 89 3.45 6.92 1.80
N THR A 90 2.54 6.01 2.11
CA THR A 90 2.52 5.29 3.39
C THR A 90 3.81 4.49 3.61
N MET A 91 4.31 3.82 2.60
CA MET A 91 5.54 3.03 2.68
C MET A 91 6.79 3.91 2.78
N LEU A 92 6.82 5.08 2.14
CA LEU A 92 7.90 6.05 2.31
C LEU A 92 7.96 6.59 3.74
N VAL A 93 6.80 6.95 4.32
CA VAL A 93 6.71 7.36 5.72
C VAL A 93 7.16 6.22 6.65
N ALA A 94 6.71 4.99 6.42
CA ALA A 94 7.13 3.83 7.20
C ALA A 94 8.65 3.57 7.09
N THR A 95 9.22 3.73 5.90
CA THR A 95 10.68 3.65 5.69
C THR A 95 11.42 4.67 6.55
N CYS A 96 10.99 5.94 6.49
CA CYS A 96 11.58 7.00 7.31
C CYS A 96 11.47 6.68 8.81
N SER A 97 10.31 6.18 9.26
CA SER A 97 10.09 5.84 10.67
C SER A 97 11.04 4.76 11.16
N HIS A 98 11.24 3.69 10.39
CA HIS A 98 12.18 2.63 10.73
C HIS A 98 13.63 3.11 10.75
N LEU A 99 14.03 3.95 9.79
CA LEU A 99 15.39 4.47 9.74
C LEU A 99 15.67 5.44 10.89
N VAL A 100 14.74 6.34 11.22
CA VAL A 100 14.85 7.26 12.36
C VAL A 100 14.75 6.51 13.69
N GLY A 101 13.91 5.47 13.75
CA GLY A 101 13.75 4.61 14.94
C GLY A 101 14.97 3.73 15.26
N GLY A 102 15.96 3.68 14.37
CA GLY A 102 17.18 2.89 14.58
C GLY A 102 17.11 1.44 14.15
N ASP A 103 16.02 1.02 13.48
CA ASP A 103 15.85 -0.36 12.99
C ASP A 103 16.77 -0.68 11.81
N GLY A 104 17.40 0.33 11.24
CA GLY A 104 18.28 0.21 10.08
C GLY A 104 17.56 -0.18 8.79
N ILE A 105 18.34 -0.41 7.74
CA ILE A 105 17.80 -0.70 6.41
C ILE A 105 17.05 -2.05 6.38
N MET A 106 17.47 -3.01 7.18
CA MET A 106 16.79 -4.31 7.26
C MET A 106 15.41 -4.20 7.90
N GLY A 107 15.25 -3.35 8.92
CA GLY A 107 13.94 -3.06 9.51
C GLY A 107 13.01 -2.31 8.54
N ALA A 108 13.59 -1.45 7.70
CA ALA A 108 12.85 -0.71 6.67
C ALA A 108 12.59 -1.51 5.38
N SER A 109 13.23 -2.68 5.19
CA SER A 109 13.25 -3.40 3.91
C SER A 109 11.86 -3.72 3.38
N HIS A 110 10.94 -4.18 4.24
CA HIS A 110 9.57 -4.49 3.84
C HIS A 110 8.83 -3.25 3.26
N ALA A 111 9.02 -2.09 3.88
CA ALA A 111 8.41 -0.85 3.40
C ALA A 111 9.03 -0.40 2.06
N ILE A 112 10.34 -0.52 1.91
CA ILE A 112 11.07 -0.19 0.68
C ILE A 112 10.63 -1.11 -0.47
N GLU A 113 10.64 -2.42 -0.25
CA GLU A 113 10.21 -3.42 -1.25
C GLU A 113 8.77 -3.20 -1.69
N SER A 114 7.87 -2.94 -0.74
CA SER A 114 6.48 -2.64 -1.02
C SER A 114 6.32 -1.35 -1.84
N ALA A 115 7.07 -0.29 -1.51
CA ALA A 115 7.06 0.96 -2.28
C ALA A 115 7.48 0.74 -3.74
N VAL A 116 8.49 -0.10 -3.98
CA VAL A 116 8.93 -0.49 -5.34
C VAL A 116 7.81 -1.21 -6.08
N VAL A 117 7.16 -2.19 -5.45
CA VAL A 117 6.04 -2.95 -6.04
C VAL A 117 4.88 -2.02 -6.41
N PHE A 118 4.48 -1.11 -5.50
CA PHE A 118 3.39 -0.17 -5.79
C PHE A 118 3.76 0.85 -6.87
N THR A 119 5.03 1.23 -6.97
CA THR A 119 5.52 2.07 -8.09
C THR A 119 5.38 1.35 -9.42
N CYS A 120 5.72 0.07 -9.50
CA CYS A 120 5.51 -0.75 -10.69
C CYS A 120 4.02 -0.85 -11.04
N LEU A 121 3.14 -1.09 -10.05
CA LEU A 121 1.70 -1.15 -10.26
C LEU A 121 1.11 0.20 -10.72
N PHE A 122 1.63 1.31 -10.20
CA PHE A 122 1.24 2.65 -10.65
C PHE A 122 1.54 2.87 -12.15
N ILE A 123 2.73 2.45 -12.59
CA ILE A 123 3.19 2.60 -13.98
C ILE A 123 2.41 1.67 -14.91
N LEU A 124 2.34 0.38 -14.58
CA LEU A 124 1.75 -0.66 -15.42
C LEU A 124 0.22 -0.66 -15.41
N GLY A 125 -0.38 -0.20 -14.32
CA GLY A 125 -1.84 -0.23 -14.16
C GLY A 125 -2.37 -1.62 -13.77
N PRO A 126 -3.71 -1.83 -13.89
CA PRO A 126 -4.39 -3.00 -13.33
C PRO A 126 -4.21 -4.30 -14.13
N GLY A 127 -3.84 -4.22 -15.41
CA GLY A 127 -3.85 -5.37 -16.31
C GLY A 127 -5.27 -5.83 -16.71
N LYS A 128 -5.34 -6.80 -17.61
CA LYS A 128 -6.59 -7.30 -18.20
C LYS A 128 -7.54 -7.94 -17.18
N TYR A 129 -7.00 -8.62 -16.18
CA TYR A 129 -7.77 -9.37 -15.17
C TYR A 129 -8.14 -8.53 -13.95
N SER A 130 -8.57 -7.29 -14.18
CA SER A 130 -9.08 -6.39 -13.14
C SER A 130 -10.60 -6.33 -13.17
N VAL A 131 -11.20 -5.97 -12.04
CA VAL A 131 -12.64 -5.70 -11.96
C VAL A 131 -12.90 -4.37 -12.68
N ASN A 132 -13.57 -4.45 -13.85
CA ASN A 132 -14.00 -3.26 -14.58
C ASN A 132 -15.34 -2.79 -14.01
N ILE A 133 -15.31 -1.72 -13.24
CA ILE A 133 -16.53 -0.95 -13.02
C ILE A 133 -16.67 -0.04 -14.25
N ASN A 134 -17.50 -0.46 -15.20
CA ASN A 134 -17.96 0.42 -16.27
C ASN A 134 -18.84 1.50 -15.64
N LEU A 135 -18.20 2.55 -15.14
CA LEU A 135 -18.89 3.82 -14.96
C LEU A 135 -19.14 4.33 -16.37
N LYS A 136 -20.32 4.04 -16.92
CA LYS A 136 -20.81 4.74 -18.11
C LYS A 136 -20.77 6.22 -17.77
N GLN A 137 -19.80 6.92 -18.36
CA GLN A 137 -19.84 8.36 -18.51
C GLN A 137 -20.93 8.74 -19.47
#